data_0816c97ce0138cc91b83902cf918be76
#
_entry.id   0816c97ce0138cc91b83902cf918be76
#
_cell.length_a   1.000
_cell.length_b   1.000
_cell.length_c   1.000
_cell.angle_alpha   90.00
_cell.angle_beta   90.00
_cell.angle_gamma   90.00
#
_symmetry.space_group_name_H-M   'P 1'
#
loop_
_entity.id
_entity.type
_entity.pdbx_description
1 polymer ?
#
loop_
_entity_poly.entity_id
_entity_poly.type
_entity_poly.pdbx_seq_one_letter_code
_entity_poly.pdbx_strand_id
1 'polypeptide(L)'
;MGRIIFGHMVEKRHFGQHEQAEEIILTGILPYTNPAKTPVRIIDIVNLWNSSSLSKQNLIRSVFNISDDDVAFISGRSSIVFTQPLSEDGIISEQEKIALYKKLIADADLNELVFRPHPREKTNYTLYFPNVLIFDKQIPFELMSLLGGKFKKAYTIFSTAVYSLPKDTLIVYGGTQMHPDLARTFGIVKWDGE
;
A
#
# COMPACT_ATOMS: atom_id res chain seq x y z
N MET A 1 14.57 11.77 29.18
CA MET A 1 13.35 11.45 29.95
C MET A 1 12.12 11.13 29.07
N GLY A 2 11.97 11.69 27.87
CA GLY A 2 10.80 11.45 27.00
C GLY A 2 10.64 10.02 26.46
N ARG A 3 11.73 9.26 26.31
CA ARG A 3 11.69 7.88 25.76
C ARG A 3 10.98 6.86 26.67
N ILE A 4 11.01 7.06 27.99
CA ILE A 4 10.42 6.14 28.96
C ILE A 4 8.89 6.27 29.01
N ILE A 5 8.36 7.48 28.81
CA ILE A 5 6.91 7.73 28.84
C ILE A 5 6.23 7.16 27.59
N PHE A 6 6.83 7.33 26.41
CA PHE A 6 6.28 6.77 25.17
C PHE A 6 6.46 5.25 25.04
N GLY A 7 7.55 4.66 25.54
CA GLY A 7 7.77 3.23 25.48
C GLY A 7 6.74 2.41 26.26
N HIS A 8 6.31 2.87 27.43
CA HIS A 8 5.27 2.18 28.21
C HIS A 8 3.86 2.30 27.65
N MET A 9 3.58 3.34 26.85
CA MET A 9 2.26 3.54 26.23
C MET A 9 2.10 2.78 24.90
N VAL A 10 3.18 2.42 24.21
CA VAL A 10 3.15 1.89 22.84
C VAL A 10 3.58 0.42 22.73
N GLU A 11 4.44 -0.08 23.64
CA GLU A 11 5.14 -1.35 23.42
C GLU A 11 4.37 -2.64 23.74
N LYS A 12 3.17 -2.62 24.26
CA LYS A 12 2.48 -3.86 24.69
C LYS A 12 0.99 -3.96 24.41
N ARG A 13 0.39 -3.05 23.64
CA ARG A 13 -1.06 -3.07 23.42
C ARG A 13 -1.37 -3.02 21.94
N HIS A 14 -2.19 -3.94 21.46
CA HIS A 14 -2.75 -3.88 20.11
C HIS A 14 -3.57 -2.60 19.92
N PHE A 15 -3.73 -2.15 18.68
CA PHE A 15 -4.55 -1.00 18.36
C PHE A 15 -5.92 -1.10 19.03
N GLY A 16 -6.34 -0.02 19.71
CA GLY A 16 -7.62 0.06 20.40
C GLY A 16 -7.69 -0.58 21.79
N GLN A 17 -6.61 -1.19 22.29
CA GLN A 17 -6.58 -1.78 23.67
C GLN A 17 -6.19 -0.80 24.76
N HIS A 18 -5.95 0.46 24.42
CA HIS A 18 -5.66 1.47 25.45
C HIS A 18 -6.94 1.81 26.22
N GLU A 19 -6.84 1.91 27.55
CA GLU A 19 -7.99 2.17 28.43
C GLU A 19 -8.72 3.49 28.13
N GLN A 20 -8.02 4.45 27.53
CA GLN A 20 -8.56 5.74 27.09
C GLN A 20 -9.12 5.73 25.66
N ALA A 21 -9.09 4.59 24.96
CA ALA A 21 -9.68 4.49 23.64
C ALA A 21 -11.20 4.35 23.78
N GLU A 22 -11.91 5.38 23.37
CA GLU A 22 -13.39 5.40 23.41
C GLU A 22 -14.00 4.69 22.21
N GLU A 23 -13.35 4.78 21.05
CA GLU A 23 -13.80 4.17 19.79
C GLU A 23 -12.62 3.81 18.91
N ILE A 24 -12.75 2.75 18.13
CA ILE A 24 -11.82 2.35 17.06
C ILE A 24 -12.52 2.64 15.73
N ILE A 25 -11.92 3.49 14.89
CA ILE A 25 -12.45 3.82 13.57
C ILE A 25 -11.64 3.08 12.51
N LEU A 26 -12.30 2.28 11.69
CA LEU A 26 -11.69 1.48 10.62
C LEU A 26 -12.38 1.74 9.28
N THR A 27 -11.66 1.50 8.19
CA THR A 27 -12.21 1.56 6.84
C THR A 27 -12.86 0.24 6.40
N GLY A 28 -12.69 -0.83 7.17
CA GLY A 28 -13.18 -2.16 6.80
C GLY A 28 -12.41 -2.83 5.66
N ILE A 29 -11.30 -2.27 5.21
CA ILE A 29 -10.47 -2.78 4.12
C ILE A 29 -9.75 -4.07 4.54
N LEU A 30 -9.18 -4.08 5.74
CA LEU A 30 -8.50 -5.25 6.30
C LEU A 30 -9.39 -5.97 7.30
N PRO A 31 -9.32 -7.31 7.36
CA PRO A 31 -9.97 -8.06 8.42
C PRO A 31 -9.46 -7.57 9.78
N TYR A 32 -10.36 -7.32 10.70
CA TYR A 32 -10.03 -6.89 12.04
C TYR A 32 -10.67 -7.77 13.08
N THR A 33 -9.85 -8.43 13.89
CA THR A 33 -10.30 -9.12 15.07
C THR A 33 -10.19 -8.16 16.25
N ASN A 34 -11.31 -7.79 16.85
CA ASN A 34 -11.33 -6.88 17.99
C ASN A 34 -10.98 -7.61 19.31
N PRO A 35 -9.72 -7.60 19.75
CA PRO A 35 -9.32 -8.22 21.02
C PRO A 35 -9.71 -7.36 22.23
N ALA A 36 -10.08 -6.11 22.01
CA ALA A 36 -10.55 -5.17 23.02
C ALA A 36 -12.07 -5.08 23.00
N LYS A 37 -12.67 -4.74 24.12
CA LYS A 37 -14.12 -4.45 24.20
C LYS A 37 -14.47 -3.04 23.69
N THR A 38 -13.48 -2.31 23.16
CA THR A 38 -13.67 -0.96 22.63
C THR A 38 -14.61 -0.99 21.43
N PRO A 39 -15.63 -0.14 21.35
CA PRO A 39 -16.53 -0.05 20.20
C PRO A 39 -15.77 0.16 18.90
N VAL A 40 -16.21 -0.51 17.84
CA VAL A 40 -15.64 -0.37 16.47
C VAL A 40 -16.67 0.25 15.56
N ARG A 41 -16.28 1.33 14.87
CA ARG A 41 -17.06 1.96 13.82
C ARG A 41 -16.36 1.81 12.47
N ILE A 42 -17.06 1.24 11.51
CA ILE A 42 -16.58 1.16 10.12
C ILE A 42 -17.05 2.41 9.37
N ILE A 43 -16.13 3.04 8.65
CA ILE A 43 -16.42 4.18 7.77
C ILE A 43 -16.20 3.79 6.31
N ASP A 44 -17.15 4.15 5.45
CA ASP A 44 -17.02 4.01 4.00
C ASP A 44 -16.35 5.27 3.44
N ILE A 45 -15.03 5.19 3.21
CA ILE A 45 -14.23 6.31 2.69
C ILE A 45 -14.62 6.68 1.25
N VAL A 46 -15.10 5.72 0.44
CA VAL A 46 -15.54 5.97 -0.93
C VAL A 46 -16.80 6.82 -0.92
N ASN A 47 -17.78 6.44 -0.09
CA ASN A 47 -19.00 7.20 0.07
C ASN A 47 -18.74 8.60 0.65
N LEU A 48 -17.85 8.70 1.64
CA LEU A 48 -17.45 10.00 2.20
C LEU A 48 -16.78 10.89 1.15
N TRP A 49 -15.93 10.33 0.29
CA TRP A 49 -15.31 11.07 -0.80
C TRP A 49 -16.35 11.53 -1.82
N ASN A 50 -17.20 10.65 -2.31
CA ASN A 50 -18.19 10.93 -3.34
C ASN A 50 -19.26 11.94 -2.87
N SER A 51 -19.60 11.93 -1.56
CA SER A 51 -20.53 12.90 -0.96
C SER A 51 -19.87 14.22 -0.55
N SER A 52 -18.55 14.32 -0.63
CA SER A 52 -17.83 15.55 -0.29
C SER A 52 -17.98 16.60 -1.38
N SER A 53 -18.03 17.89 -0.97
CA SER A 53 -18.00 19.00 -1.91
C SER A 53 -16.69 19.06 -2.69
N LEU A 54 -16.72 19.61 -3.91
CA LEU A 54 -15.51 19.84 -4.71
C LEU A 54 -14.46 20.67 -3.95
N SER A 55 -14.90 21.66 -3.16
CA SER A 55 -13.99 22.46 -2.32
C SER A 55 -13.23 21.59 -1.32
N LYS A 56 -13.90 20.63 -0.69
CA LYS A 56 -13.26 19.69 0.26
C LYS A 56 -12.32 18.71 -0.44
N GLN A 57 -12.73 18.18 -1.59
CA GLN A 57 -11.87 17.31 -2.40
C GLN A 57 -10.61 18.07 -2.87
N ASN A 58 -10.76 19.31 -3.33
CA ASN A 58 -9.63 20.16 -3.74
C ASN A 58 -8.71 20.51 -2.57
N LEU A 59 -9.26 20.74 -1.38
CA LEU A 59 -8.45 20.95 -0.16
C LEU A 59 -7.61 19.70 0.14
N ILE A 60 -8.19 18.50 0.09
CA ILE A 60 -7.45 17.25 0.30
C ILE A 60 -6.36 17.10 -0.76
N ARG A 61 -6.66 17.33 -2.04
CA ARG A 61 -5.66 17.29 -3.11
C ARG A 61 -4.51 18.27 -2.86
N SER A 62 -4.81 19.49 -2.41
CA SER A 62 -3.79 20.50 -2.11
C SER A 62 -2.88 20.10 -0.94
N VAL A 63 -3.44 19.48 0.11
CA VAL A 63 -2.67 18.98 1.26
C VAL A 63 -1.63 17.94 0.82
N PHE A 64 -1.99 17.08 -0.13
CA PHE A 64 -1.09 16.04 -0.67
C PHE A 64 -0.33 16.49 -1.93
N ASN A 65 -0.43 17.75 -2.32
CA ASN A 65 0.19 18.31 -3.52
C ASN A 65 -0.10 17.50 -4.79
N ILE A 66 -1.38 17.15 -5.00
CA ILE A 66 -1.86 16.36 -6.15
C ILE A 66 -2.35 17.30 -7.25
N SER A 67 -1.68 17.25 -8.39
CA SER A 67 -2.06 17.99 -9.60
C SER A 67 -3.06 17.22 -10.47
N ASP A 68 -3.62 17.88 -11.48
CA ASP A 68 -4.46 17.22 -12.49
C ASP A 68 -3.64 16.24 -13.34
N ASP A 69 -2.35 16.53 -13.58
CA ASP A 69 -1.44 15.61 -14.26
C ASP A 69 -1.24 14.32 -13.46
N ASP A 70 -1.16 14.38 -12.13
CA ASP A 70 -1.10 13.18 -11.29
C ASP A 70 -2.36 12.34 -11.41
N VAL A 71 -3.53 12.99 -11.43
CA VAL A 71 -4.82 12.30 -11.60
C VAL A 71 -4.89 11.64 -12.98
N ALA A 72 -4.52 12.37 -14.04
CA ALA A 72 -4.46 11.84 -15.40
C ALA A 72 -3.46 10.67 -15.52
N PHE A 73 -2.29 10.80 -14.87
CA PHE A 73 -1.28 9.76 -14.81
C PHE A 73 -1.81 8.46 -14.16
N ILE A 74 -2.46 8.59 -13.00
CA ILE A 74 -3.01 7.46 -12.25
C ILE A 74 -4.16 6.80 -13.04
N SER A 75 -5.08 7.60 -13.58
CA SER A 75 -6.27 7.10 -14.28
C SER A 75 -5.96 6.50 -15.65
N GLY A 76 -4.82 6.87 -16.25
CA GLY A 76 -4.37 6.38 -17.57
C GLY A 76 -3.69 5.02 -17.54
N ARG A 77 -3.61 4.32 -16.40
CA ARG A 77 -2.91 3.04 -16.29
C ARG A 77 -3.82 1.91 -15.85
N SER A 78 -3.60 0.74 -16.42
CA SER A 78 -4.40 -0.45 -16.12
C SER A 78 -3.74 -1.40 -15.13
N SER A 79 -2.44 -1.25 -14.83
CA SER A 79 -1.68 -2.16 -13.98
C SER A 79 -0.78 -1.41 -13.00
N ILE A 80 -0.63 -1.95 -11.79
CA ILE A 80 0.18 -1.36 -10.73
C ILE A 80 1.09 -2.40 -10.06
N VAL A 81 2.30 -1.99 -9.68
CA VAL A 81 3.22 -2.77 -8.84
C VAL A 81 3.37 -2.08 -7.50
N PHE A 82 3.04 -2.75 -6.42
CA PHE A 82 3.38 -2.31 -5.07
C PHE A 82 4.72 -2.90 -4.67
N THR A 83 5.72 -2.05 -4.47
CA THR A 83 7.03 -2.50 -4.07
C THR A 83 7.23 -2.39 -2.55
N GLN A 84 8.32 -2.97 -2.04
CA GLN A 84 8.60 -3.07 -0.62
C GLN A 84 10.09 -2.81 -0.34
N PRO A 85 10.43 -2.22 0.81
CA PRO A 85 11.80 -1.80 1.16
C PRO A 85 12.69 -2.98 1.60
N LEU A 86 12.72 -4.07 0.82
CA LEU A 86 13.36 -5.33 1.17
C LEU A 86 14.89 -5.20 1.29
N SER A 87 15.50 -4.38 0.44
CA SER A 87 16.94 -4.10 0.49
C SER A 87 17.27 -3.03 1.51
N GLU A 88 16.42 -2.03 1.65
CA GLU A 88 16.55 -0.98 2.65
C GLU A 88 16.44 -1.51 4.08
N ASP A 89 15.62 -2.55 4.27
CA ASP A 89 15.48 -3.27 5.54
C ASP A 89 16.57 -4.35 5.74
N GLY A 90 17.51 -4.50 4.79
CA GLY A 90 18.64 -5.43 4.87
C GLY A 90 18.26 -6.91 4.80
N ILE A 91 17.10 -7.24 4.24
CA ILE A 91 16.59 -8.63 4.16
C ILE A 91 17.21 -9.35 2.98
N ILE A 92 17.27 -8.69 1.83
CA ILE A 92 17.92 -9.17 0.60
C ILE A 92 18.71 -8.03 -0.04
N SER A 93 19.60 -8.33 -0.97
CA SER A 93 20.31 -7.30 -1.74
C SER A 93 19.36 -6.56 -2.70
N GLU A 94 19.79 -5.38 -3.17
CA GLU A 94 19.02 -4.64 -4.19
C GLU A 94 18.91 -5.42 -5.50
N GLN A 95 19.98 -6.12 -5.89
CA GLN A 95 20.00 -6.96 -7.08
C GLN A 95 18.97 -8.10 -7.00
N GLU A 96 18.88 -8.77 -5.86
CA GLU A 96 17.87 -9.80 -5.62
C GLU A 96 16.45 -9.22 -5.64
N LYS A 97 16.24 -8.08 -4.97
CA LYS A 97 14.95 -7.37 -5.01
C LYS A 97 14.52 -7.07 -6.45
N ILE A 98 15.40 -6.52 -7.26
CA ILE A 98 15.12 -6.22 -8.66
C ILE A 98 14.84 -7.49 -9.47
N ALA A 99 15.60 -8.57 -9.25
CA ALA A 99 15.35 -9.85 -9.91
C ALA A 99 13.96 -10.42 -9.58
N LEU A 100 13.53 -10.29 -8.32
CA LEU A 100 12.18 -10.70 -7.89
C LEU A 100 11.09 -9.90 -8.61
N TYR A 101 11.22 -8.57 -8.68
CA TYR A 101 10.23 -7.76 -9.41
C TYR A 101 10.24 -8.04 -10.92
N LYS A 102 11.40 -8.23 -11.55
CA LYS A 102 11.46 -8.65 -12.97
C LYS A 102 10.72 -9.97 -13.20
N LYS A 103 10.90 -10.94 -12.32
CA LYS A 103 10.18 -12.22 -12.39
C LYS A 103 8.68 -12.05 -12.16
N LEU A 104 8.29 -11.21 -11.18
CA LEU A 104 6.90 -10.99 -10.82
C LEU A 104 6.08 -10.36 -11.95
N ILE A 105 6.68 -9.42 -12.70
CA ILE A 105 6.02 -8.67 -13.78
C ILE A 105 6.37 -9.19 -15.18
N ALA A 106 6.89 -10.41 -15.31
CA ALA A 106 7.35 -10.94 -16.59
C ALA A 106 6.27 -10.99 -17.66
N ASP A 107 5.00 -11.06 -17.28
CA ASP A 107 3.82 -11.07 -18.17
C ASP A 107 3.12 -9.70 -18.28
N ALA A 108 3.68 -8.64 -17.69
CA ALA A 108 3.06 -7.32 -17.69
C ALA A 108 3.35 -6.54 -18.98
N ASP A 109 2.35 -5.79 -19.45
CA ASP A 109 2.60 -4.72 -20.41
C ASP A 109 3.23 -3.52 -19.67
N LEU A 110 4.51 -3.30 -19.93
CA LEU A 110 5.27 -2.24 -19.26
C LEU A 110 4.76 -0.83 -19.58
N ASN A 111 4.08 -0.63 -20.71
CA ASN A 111 3.50 0.66 -21.07
C ASN A 111 2.25 0.99 -20.24
N GLU A 112 1.57 -0.04 -19.77
CA GLU A 112 0.37 0.07 -18.93
C GLU A 112 0.67 -0.02 -17.44
N LEU A 113 1.95 -0.22 -17.08
CA LEU A 113 2.38 -0.50 -15.72
C LEU A 113 2.86 0.76 -15.00
N VAL A 114 2.42 0.95 -13.78
CA VAL A 114 2.98 1.94 -12.86
C VAL A 114 3.59 1.26 -11.65
N PHE A 115 4.80 1.66 -11.28
CA PHE A 115 5.40 1.29 -9.99
C PHE A 115 4.96 2.28 -8.92
N ARG A 116 4.55 1.74 -7.80
CA ARG A 116 4.24 2.47 -6.57
C ARG A 116 5.25 2.07 -5.50
N PRO A 117 6.39 2.78 -5.40
CA PRO A 117 7.39 2.49 -4.39
C PRO A 117 6.84 2.72 -2.97
N HIS A 118 7.30 1.89 -2.04
CA HIS A 118 7.03 2.12 -0.64
C HIS A 118 7.77 3.40 -0.17
N PRO A 119 7.18 4.25 0.70
CA PRO A 119 7.80 5.54 1.11
C PRO A 119 9.20 5.42 1.72
N ARG A 120 9.60 4.27 2.24
CA ARG A 120 10.94 4.02 2.79
C ARG A 120 11.96 3.54 1.77
N GLU A 121 11.56 3.26 0.54
CA GLU A 121 12.47 2.79 -0.50
C GLU A 121 13.35 3.91 -1.04
N LYS A 122 14.58 3.52 -1.37
CA LYS A 122 15.60 4.40 -1.98
C LYS A 122 16.01 3.91 -3.37
N THR A 123 15.50 2.77 -3.79
CA THR A 123 15.79 2.17 -5.09
C THR A 123 15.34 3.09 -6.21
N ASN A 124 16.25 3.40 -7.11
CA ASN A 124 15.92 4.12 -8.35
C ASN A 124 15.44 3.12 -9.41
N TYR A 125 14.14 2.86 -9.43
CA TYR A 125 13.53 1.89 -10.34
C TYR A 125 13.67 2.24 -11.81
N THR A 126 13.85 3.52 -12.19
CA THR A 126 14.04 3.93 -13.59
C THR A 126 15.30 3.35 -14.22
N LEU A 127 16.33 3.05 -13.41
CA LEU A 127 17.56 2.41 -13.87
C LEU A 127 17.36 0.97 -14.32
N TYR A 128 16.38 0.28 -13.73
CA TYR A 128 16.14 -1.15 -13.95
C TYR A 128 14.94 -1.43 -14.85
N PHE A 129 14.03 -0.46 -14.94
CA PHE A 129 12.77 -0.52 -15.69
C PHE A 129 12.55 0.80 -16.44
N PRO A 130 13.34 1.08 -17.49
CA PRO A 130 13.35 2.41 -18.13
C PRO A 130 12.03 2.81 -18.81
N ASN A 131 11.19 1.82 -19.15
CA ASN A 131 9.90 2.05 -19.82
C ASN A 131 8.71 2.04 -18.86
N VAL A 132 8.95 1.89 -17.56
CA VAL A 132 7.90 1.86 -16.56
C VAL A 132 7.75 3.22 -15.90
N LEU A 133 6.52 3.64 -15.69
CA LEU A 133 6.23 4.86 -14.97
C LEU A 133 6.34 4.64 -13.48
N ILE A 134 6.95 5.59 -12.78
CA ILE A 134 7.14 5.55 -11.33
C ILE A 134 6.26 6.62 -10.70
N PHE A 135 5.38 6.21 -9.80
CA PHE A 135 4.59 7.11 -8.96
C PHE A 135 5.15 7.10 -7.54
N ASP A 136 6.05 8.02 -7.26
CA ASP A 136 6.80 8.12 -6.00
C ASP A 136 6.20 9.11 -4.99
N LYS A 137 5.10 9.79 -5.33
CA LYS A 137 4.43 10.70 -4.40
C LYS A 137 3.95 9.96 -3.16
N GLN A 138 4.29 10.50 -2.01
CA GLN A 138 3.91 9.93 -0.71
C GLN A 138 2.47 10.28 -0.35
N ILE A 139 1.52 9.66 -1.04
CA ILE A 139 0.09 9.76 -0.72
C ILE A 139 -0.45 8.39 -0.27
N PRO A 140 -1.48 8.36 0.57
CA PRO A 140 -2.18 7.10 0.88
C PRO A 140 -2.69 6.43 -0.40
N PHE A 141 -2.56 5.11 -0.48
CA PHE A 141 -3.02 4.38 -1.68
C PHE A 141 -4.53 4.53 -1.88
N GLU A 142 -5.29 4.56 -0.79
CA GLU A 142 -6.74 4.80 -0.80
C GLU A 142 -7.08 6.09 -1.53
N LEU A 143 -6.27 7.13 -1.36
CA LEU A 143 -6.47 8.39 -2.08
C LEU A 143 -6.24 8.25 -3.59
N MET A 144 -5.25 7.43 -4.02
CA MET A 144 -5.08 7.12 -5.44
C MET A 144 -6.34 6.48 -6.04
N SER A 145 -6.94 5.53 -5.33
CA SER A 145 -8.18 4.87 -5.76
C SER A 145 -9.35 5.87 -5.84
N LEU A 146 -9.49 6.76 -4.86
CA LEU A 146 -10.52 7.80 -4.84
C LEU A 146 -10.34 8.82 -5.97
N LEU A 147 -9.13 9.06 -6.43
CA LEU A 147 -8.79 9.95 -7.54
C LEU A 147 -8.97 9.32 -8.93
N GLY A 148 -9.50 8.11 -9.01
CA GLY A 148 -9.82 7.46 -10.27
C GLY A 148 -8.83 6.38 -10.72
N GLY A 149 -7.88 5.99 -9.87
CA GLY A 149 -7.00 4.86 -10.12
C GLY A 149 -7.80 3.55 -10.16
N LYS A 150 -8.06 3.06 -11.38
CA LYS A 150 -8.80 1.80 -11.61
C LYS A 150 -7.86 0.79 -12.25
N PHE A 151 -7.16 0.05 -11.41
CA PHE A 151 -6.23 -0.96 -11.86
C PHE A 151 -6.95 -2.29 -12.09
N LYS A 152 -6.85 -2.83 -13.31
CA LYS A 152 -7.37 -4.16 -13.66
C LYS A 152 -6.47 -5.26 -13.10
N LYS A 153 -5.16 -4.97 -12.94
CA LYS A 153 -4.17 -5.93 -12.47
C LYS A 153 -3.20 -5.27 -11.49
N ALA A 154 -2.88 -5.96 -10.43
CA ALA A 154 -1.91 -5.49 -9.46
C ALA A 154 -0.89 -6.58 -9.12
N TYR A 155 0.36 -6.18 -8.99
CA TYR A 155 1.48 -7.05 -8.71
C TYR A 155 2.09 -6.67 -7.36
N THR A 156 2.39 -7.64 -6.53
CA THR A 156 3.15 -7.44 -5.31
C THR A 156 3.84 -8.71 -4.86
N ILE A 157 4.95 -8.58 -4.14
CA ILE A 157 5.53 -9.74 -3.45
C ILE A 157 4.61 -10.11 -2.29
N PHE A 158 4.38 -9.22 -1.32
CA PHE A 158 3.45 -9.46 -0.19
C PHE A 158 2.93 -8.17 0.46
N SER A 159 2.73 -7.08 -0.31
CA SER A 159 2.19 -5.84 0.25
C SER A 159 0.71 -5.94 0.56
N THR A 160 0.32 -5.47 1.74
CA THR A 160 -1.08 -5.38 2.17
C THR A 160 -1.86 -4.28 1.43
N ALA A 161 -1.19 -3.40 0.68
CA ALA A 161 -1.87 -2.37 -0.11
C ALA A 161 -2.85 -2.95 -1.14
N VAL A 162 -2.66 -4.19 -1.57
CA VAL A 162 -3.57 -4.89 -2.51
C VAL A 162 -4.98 -5.08 -1.96
N TYR A 163 -5.16 -5.11 -0.63
CA TYR A 163 -6.49 -5.23 -0.02
C TYR A 163 -7.35 -3.96 -0.19
N SER A 164 -6.71 -2.82 -0.49
CA SER A 164 -7.42 -1.55 -0.77
C SER A 164 -7.88 -1.42 -2.23
N LEU A 165 -7.59 -2.41 -3.06
CA LEU A 165 -8.02 -2.44 -4.46
C LEU A 165 -9.47 -2.90 -4.61
N PRO A 166 -10.16 -2.50 -5.70
CA PRO A 166 -11.45 -3.09 -6.04
C PRO A 166 -11.39 -4.62 -6.13
N LYS A 167 -12.48 -5.29 -5.76
CA LYS A 167 -12.56 -6.76 -5.73
C LYS A 167 -12.39 -7.44 -7.10
N ASP A 168 -12.64 -6.69 -8.17
CA ASP A 168 -12.47 -7.14 -9.55
C ASP A 168 -11.05 -6.96 -10.09
N THR A 169 -10.12 -6.43 -9.27
CA THR A 169 -8.70 -6.34 -9.63
C THR A 169 -8.03 -7.71 -9.55
N LEU A 170 -7.42 -8.15 -10.65
CA LEU A 170 -6.61 -9.37 -10.66
C LEU A 170 -5.30 -9.15 -9.87
N ILE A 171 -5.12 -9.89 -8.79
CA ILE A 171 -3.91 -9.79 -7.95
C ILE A 171 -2.90 -10.87 -8.34
N VAL A 172 -1.71 -10.44 -8.77
CA VAL A 172 -0.53 -11.28 -8.95
C VAL A 172 0.33 -11.18 -7.70
N TYR A 173 0.19 -12.16 -6.83
CA TYR A 173 0.82 -12.17 -5.52
C TYR A 173 1.97 -13.18 -5.49
N GLY A 174 3.20 -12.69 -5.35
CA GLY A 174 4.40 -13.52 -5.35
C GLY A 174 4.55 -14.37 -4.09
N GLY A 175 4.23 -13.79 -2.94
CA GLY A 175 4.45 -14.40 -1.63
C GLY A 175 5.91 -14.41 -1.20
N THR A 176 6.13 -14.67 0.07
CA THR A 176 7.49 -14.73 0.65
C THR A 176 8.31 -15.93 0.17
N GLN A 177 7.66 -16.97 -0.37
CA GLN A 177 8.34 -18.13 -0.97
C GLN A 177 9.13 -17.81 -2.25
N MET A 178 8.99 -16.61 -2.80
CA MET A 178 9.81 -16.17 -3.94
C MET A 178 11.30 -16.08 -3.59
N HIS A 179 11.67 -15.95 -2.29
CA HIS A 179 13.04 -15.89 -1.84
C HIS A 179 13.20 -16.54 -0.45
N PRO A 180 14.25 -17.36 -0.22
CA PRO A 180 14.45 -18.05 1.07
C PRO A 180 14.52 -17.09 2.27
N ASP A 181 15.18 -15.94 2.12
CA ASP A 181 15.36 -14.98 3.18
C ASP A 181 14.05 -14.24 3.53
N LEU A 182 13.17 -14.04 2.56
CA LEU A 182 11.82 -13.53 2.82
C LEU A 182 11.01 -14.54 3.64
N ALA A 183 11.03 -15.81 3.23
CA ALA A 183 10.34 -16.89 3.94
C ALA A 183 10.89 -17.09 5.37
N ARG A 184 12.21 -16.94 5.54
CA ARG A 184 12.86 -17.03 6.85
C ARG A 184 12.47 -15.86 7.77
N THR A 185 12.41 -14.65 7.22
CA THR A 185 12.16 -13.41 8.00
C THR A 185 10.71 -13.25 8.37
N PHE A 186 9.79 -13.49 7.42
CA PHE A 186 8.37 -13.19 7.56
C PHE A 186 7.47 -14.42 7.70
N GLY A 187 8.04 -15.64 7.65
CA GLY A 187 7.26 -16.85 7.47
C GLY A 187 6.68 -16.95 6.06
N ILE A 188 5.84 -17.96 5.82
CA ILE A 188 5.16 -18.13 4.54
C ILE A 188 3.92 -17.25 4.49
N VAL A 189 3.98 -16.20 3.69
CA VAL A 189 2.86 -15.29 3.44
C VAL A 189 2.34 -15.55 2.03
N LYS A 190 1.06 -15.91 1.93
CA LYS A 190 0.34 -16.18 0.68
C LYS A 190 -0.85 -15.25 0.55
N TRP A 191 -1.35 -15.10 -0.66
CA TRP A 191 -2.62 -14.40 -0.91
C TRP A 191 -3.79 -15.24 -0.37
N ASP A 192 -4.61 -14.62 0.44
CA ASP A 192 -5.82 -15.20 1.07
C ASP A 192 -7.10 -14.44 0.69
N GLY A 193 -6.97 -13.46 -0.21
CA GLY A 193 -8.12 -12.74 -0.75
C GLY A 193 -8.74 -13.56 -1.88
N GLU A 194 -9.93 -14.12 -1.64
CA GLU A 194 -10.87 -14.61 -2.64
C GLU A 194 -11.88 -13.52 -3.02
#